data_54fd83d7a087c9eded3a1156253eac9b
#
_entry.id   54fd83d7a087c9eded3a1156253eac9b
#
_cell.length_a   1.000
_cell.length_b   1.000
_cell.length_c   1.000
_cell.angle_alpha   90.00
_cell.angle_beta   90.00
_cell.angle_gamma   90.00
#
_symmetry.space_group_name_H-M   'P 1'
#
loop_
_entity.id
_entity.type
_entity.pdbx_description
1 polymer ?
#
loop_
_entity_poly.entity_id
_entity_poly.type
_entity_poly.pdbx_seq_one_letter_code
_entity_poly.pdbx_strand_id
1 'polypeptide(L)'
;LSTQNGNPDNECHLCSIINENRCLDLIEIDAASNRGIDDIRNLSDKVHFSPNEARFKVYIIDEVHMLTEPAFNALLKTLEEPPPHAIFILATTEAHKLPLTIVSRCQRFDFRRIPFKLMTEKLEDICINEGIEFTKPALELISRNSGGGLRDAENLLEQVSISYDSPISEENIRDMLGLGDDDSSLELVEHIINRRIKEGLKLINHLFSDGKDLIQLHKSILEFLRTCLLYTSDAADDTPCV
;
A
#
# COMPACT_ATOMS: atom_id res chain seq x y z
N LEU A 1 5.37 -0.40 -27.94
CA LEU A 1 4.08 -0.02 -27.31
C LEU A 1 3.10 0.35 -28.43
N SER A 2 2.42 -0.62 -28.99
CA SER A 2 1.54 -0.45 -30.16
C SER A 2 0.08 -0.81 -29.86
N THR A 3 -0.37 -0.61 -28.64
CA THR A 3 -1.78 -0.83 -28.33
C THR A 3 -2.58 0.45 -28.54
N GLN A 4 -3.69 0.36 -29.23
CA GLN A 4 -4.60 1.47 -29.51
C GLN A 4 -5.13 2.18 -28.26
N ASN A 5 -4.97 1.57 -27.08
CA ASN A 5 -5.46 2.05 -25.77
C ASN A 5 -4.35 2.48 -24.81
N GLY A 6 -3.08 2.49 -25.22
CA GLY A 6 -1.97 2.86 -24.34
C GLY A 6 -1.56 1.80 -23.30
N ASN A 7 -2.22 0.66 -23.25
CA ASN A 7 -1.86 -0.45 -22.36
C ASN A 7 -0.70 -1.26 -22.94
N PRO A 8 0.20 -1.84 -22.11
CA PRO A 8 1.22 -2.76 -22.58
C PRO A 8 0.58 -4.04 -23.16
N ASP A 9 1.18 -4.59 -24.21
CA ASP A 9 0.76 -5.86 -24.79
C ASP A 9 1.30 -7.08 -24.05
N ASN A 10 2.33 -6.90 -23.20
CA ASN A 10 3.06 -7.91 -22.44
C ASN A 10 3.69 -9.05 -23.25
N GLU A 11 3.60 -8.99 -24.59
CA GLU A 11 4.09 -10.02 -25.51
C GLU A 11 5.31 -9.54 -26.33
N CYS A 12 5.45 -8.22 -26.54
CA CYS A 12 6.55 -7.69 -27.34
C CYS A 12 7.88 -7.77 -26.58
N HIS A 13 8.99 -7.73 -27.34
CA HIS A 13 10.35 -7.83 -26.79
C HIS A 13 10.61 -6.80 -25.68
N LEU A 14 10.16 -5.56 -25.82
CA LEU A 14 10.33 -4.53 -24.79
C LEU A 14 9.54 -4.86 -23.51
N CYS A 15 8.33 -5.38 -23.61
CA CYS A 15 7.57 -5.80 -22.43
C CYS A 15 8.26 -6.97 -21.72
N SER A 16 8.81 -7.95 -22.47
CA SER A 16 9.53 -9.07 -21.89
C SER A 16 10.76 -8.62 -21.10
N ILE A 17 11.63 -7.79 -21.70
CA ILE A 17 12.85 -7.32 -21.01
C ILE A 17 12.54 -6.38 -19.82
N ILE A 18 11.43 -5.62 -19.86
CA ILE A 18 10.98 -4.81 -18.73
C ILE A 18 10.50 -5.71 -17.59
N ASN A 19 9.66 -6.71 -17.88
CA ASN A 19 9.15 -7.65 -16.89
C ASN A 19 10.27 -8.48 -16.25
N GLU A 20 11.36 -8.73 -16.99
CA GLU A 20 12.54 -9.43 -16.49
C GLU A 20 13.57 -8.50 -15.81
N ASN A 21 13.25 -7.22 -15.61
CA ASN A 21 14.14 -6.20 -15.04
C ASN A 21 15.49 -6.07 -15.77
N ARG A 22 15.51 -6.31 -17.08
CA ARG A 22 16.74 -6.25 -17.92
C ARG A 22 16.77 -5.05 -18.88
N CYS A 23 15.77 -4.18 -18.83
CA CYS A 23 15.67 -3.04 -19.71
C CYS A 23 16.66 -1.92 -19.30
N LEU A 24 17.66 -1.64 -20.16
CA LEU A 24 18.63 -0.57 -19.90
C LEU A 24 18.05 0.84 -20.04
N ASP A 25 16.89 0.98 -20.67
CA ASP A 25 16.20 2.26 -20.86
C ASP A 25 15.18 2.55 -19.76
N LEU A 26 14.98 1.62 -18.81
CA LEU A 26 14.24 1.82 -17.57
C LEU A 26 15.22 1.81 -16.39
N ILE A 27 15.36 2.97 -15.75
CA ILE A 27 16.27 3.16 -14.62
C ILE A 27 15.45 3.50 -13.40
N GLU A 28 15.50 2.63 -12.42
CA GLU A 28 14.80 2.77 -11.15
C GLU A 28 15.80 3.05 -10.04
N ILE A 29 15.56 4.11 -9.26
CA ILE A 29 16.43 4.58 -8.19
C ILE A 29 15.58 4.82 -6.95
N ASP A 30 15.98 4.18 -5.86
CA ASP A 30 15.45 4.47 -4.53
C ASP A 30 16.22 5.65 -3.93
N ALA A 31 15.53 6.78 -3.71
CA ALA A 31 16.13 7.97 -3.11
C ALA A 31 16.46 7.78 -1.63
N ALA A 32 15.91 6.79 -0.94
CA ALA A 32 16.30 6.48 0.44
C ALA A 32 17.73 5.95 0.51
N SER A 33 18.15 5.17 -0.49
CA SER A 33 19.51 4.62 -0.62
C SER A 33 20.46 5.56 -1.36
N ASN A 34 19.97 6.39 -2.30
CA ASN A 34 20.76 7.27 -3.18
C ASN A 34 20.41 8.75 -2.92
N ARG A 35 20.66 9.23 -1.71
CA ARG A 35 20.22 10.55 -1.22
C ARG A 35 21.14 11.69 -1.64
N GLY A 36 22.34 11.38 -2.11
CA GLY A 36 23.44 12.31 -2.29
C GLY A 36 23.35 13.14 -3.58
N ILE A 37 24.00 14.28 -3.57
CA ILE A 37 24.14 15.15 -4.74
C ILE A 37 24.90 14.45 -5.88
N ASP A 38 25.90 13.61 -5.54
CA ASP A 38 26.74 12.95 -6.55
C ASP A 38 25.98 11.83 -7.27
N ASP A 39 25.06 11.16 -6.57
CA ASP A 39 24.17 10.17 -7.18
C ASP A 39 23.27 10.81 -8.24
N ILE A 40 22.67 11.96 -7.91
CA ILE A 40 21.80 12.70 -8.81
C ILE A 40 22.57 13.37 -9.95
N ARG A 41 23.81 13.83 -9.71
CA ARG A 41 24.67 14.34 -10.79
C ARG A 41 25.02 13.24 -11.80
N ASN A 42 25.42 12.06 -11.30
CA ASN A 42 25.69 10.89 -12.14
C ASN A 42 24.48 10.48 -12.98
N LEU A 43 23.27 10.58 -12.38
CA LEU A 43 22.03 10.35 -13.09
C LEU A 43 21.83 11.41 -14.18
N SER A 44 21.95 12.69 -13.84
CA SER A 44 21.78 13.82 -14.77
C SER A 44 22.74 13.76 -15.96
N ASP A 45 23.99 13.34 -15.75
CA ASP A 45 24.96 13.14 -16.81
C ASP A 45 24.53 12.01 -17.77
N LYS A 46 23.94 10.94 -17.22
CA LYS A 46 23.43 9.80 -18.02
C LYS A 46 22.15 10.11 -18.81
N VAL A 47 21.40 11.13 -18.44
CA VAL A 47 20.14 11.49 -19.11
C VAL A 47 20.37 11.95 -20.53
N HIS A 48 21.50 12.55 -20.84
CA HIS A 48 21.84 13.04 -22.19
C HIS A 48 22.10 11.92 -23.21
N PHE A 49 22.34 10.70 -22.76
CA PHE A 49 22.55 9.56 -23.68
C PHE A 49 21.20 9.06 -24.22
N SER A 50 21.18 8.85 -25.54
CA SER A 50 20.01 8.30 -26.23
C SER A 50 19.59 6.93 -25.66
N PRO A 51 18.31 6.57 -25.75
CA PRO A 51 17.86 5.22 -25.44
C PRO A 51 18.55 4.16 -26.30
N ASN A 52 18.69 2.95 -25.80
CA ASN A 52 19.28 1.85 -26.54
C ASN A 52 18.28 1.19 -27.49
N GLU A 53 17.12 0.79 -27.00
CA GLU A 53 16.12 0.02 -27.74
C GLU A 53 14.73 0.66 -27.67
N ALA A 54 14.43 1.35 -26.57
CA ALA A 54 13.13 1.96 -26.36
C ALA A 54 13.03 3.34 -27.04
N ARG A 55 11.81 3.82 -27.23
CA ARG A 55 11.55 5.16 -27.74
C ARG A 55 11.94 6.25 -26.75
N PHE A 56 11.79 5.97 -25.47
CA PHE A 56 12.10 6.87 -24.36
C PHE A 56 12.96 6.16 -23.34
N LYS A 57 13.80 6.92 -22.67
CA LYS A 57 14.53 6.50 -21.48
C LYS A 57 13.79 7.00 -20.25
N VAL A 58 13.35 6.07 -19.40
CA VAL A 58 12.50 6.35 -18.26
C VAL A 58 13.31 6.26 -16.99
N TYR A 59 13.23 7.30 -16.16
CA TYR A 59 13.85 7.39 -14.85
C TYR A 59 12.78 7.43 -13.78
N ILE A 60 12.72 6.40 -12.96
CA ILE A 60 11.83 6.32 -11.80
C ILE A 60 12.66 6.62 -10.56
N ILE A 61 12.30 7.66 -9.82
CA ILE A 61 12.92 7.99 -8.53
C ILE A 61 11.86 7.77 -7.46
N ASP A 62 12.03 6.67 -6.73
CA ASP A 62 11.12 6.31 -5.65
C ASP A 62 11.52 7.03 -4.36
N GLU A 63 10.53 7.31 -3.51
CA GLU A 63 10.65 8.07 -2.25
C GLU A 63 11.47 9.36 -2.41
N VAL A 64 11.21 10.08 -3.50
CA VAL A 64 11.99 11.26 -3.90
C VAL A 64 12.12 12.33 -2.80
N HIS A 65 11.19 12.36 -1.83
CA HIS A 65 11.26 13.27 -0.67
C HIS A 65 12.46 12.99 0.25
N MET A 66 13.14 11.85 0.09
CA MET A 66 14.33 11.47 0.86
C MET A 66 15.61 12.11 0.32
N LEU A 67 15.59 12.73 -0.87
CA LEU A 67 16.72 13.43 -1.43
C LEU A 67 17.15 14.62 -0.55
N THR A 68 18.45 14.88 -0.52
CA THR A 68 18.99 16.09 0.13
C THR A 68 18.66 17.34 -0.67
N GLU A 69 18.60 18.50 -0.04
CA GLU A 69 18.37 19.78 -0.71
C GLU A 69 19.35 20.06 -1.88
N PRO A 70 20.68 19.80 -1.74
CA PRO A 70 21.60 19.91 -2.86
C PRO A 70 21.31 18.93 -4.01
N ALA A 71 20.80 17.74 -3.71
CA ALA A 71 20.40 16.77 -4.73
C ALA A 71 19.14 17.25 -5.49
N PHE A 72 18.15 17.81 -4.82
CA PHE A 72 17.02 18.47 -5.48
C PHE A 72 17.47 19.59 -6.43
N ASN A 73 18.39 20.44 -5.98
CA ASN A 73 18.92 21.52 -6.79
C ASN A 73 19.67 21.04 -8.04
N ALA A 74 20.35 19.88 -7.95
CA ALA A 74 20.98 19.24 -9.09
C ALA A 74 19.95 18.72 -10.10
N LEU A 75 18.85 18.13 -9.60
CA LEU A 75 17.77 17.58 -10.42
C LEU A 75 16.98 18.68 -11.16
N LEU A 76 16.84 19.86 -10.56
CA LEU A 76 16.08 20.99 -11.14
C LEU A 76 16.54 21.34 -12.55
N LYS A 77 17.86 21.37 -12.81
CA LYS A 77 18.41 21.70 -14.12
C LYS A 77 17.90 20.74 -15.21
N THR A 78 17.85 19.46 -14.89
CA THR A 78 17.39 18.43 -15.82
C THR A 78 15.87 18.45 -15.99
N LEU A 79 15.12 18.82 -14.95
CA LEU A 79 13.66 18.95 -15.02
C LEU A 79 13.22 20.23 -15.75
N GLU A 80 14.03 21.28 -15.79
CA GLU A 80 13.75 22.51 -16.53
C GLU A 80 13.87 22.31 -18.03
N GLU A 81 14.92 21.61 -18.48
CA GLU A 81 15.21 21.36 -19.89
C GLU A 81 15.49 19.86 -20.11
N PRO A 82 14.48 18.99 -19.95
CA PRO A 82 14.67 17.56 -20.14
C PRO A 82 14.94 17.25 -21.61
N PRO A 83 15.89 16.35 -21.92
CA PRO A 83 16.04 15.86 -23.29
C PRO A 83 14.73 15.23 -23.79
N PRO A 84 14.39 15.37 -25.08
CA PRO A 84 13.09 14.93 -25.62
C PRO A 84 12.84 13.42 -25.51
N HIS A 85 13.88 12.65 -25.28
CA HIS A 85 13.83 11.19 -25.09
C HIS A 85 13.79 10.77 -23.63
N ALA A 86 13.90 11.69 -22.66
CA ALA A 86 13.91 11.37 -21.24
C ALA A 86 12.56 11.64 -20.58
N ILE A 87 12.09 10.69 -19.77
CA ILE A 87 10.88 10.82 -18.97
C ILE A 87 11.26 10.57 -17.52
N PHE A 88 10.85 11.48 -16.62
CA PHE A 88 11.03 11.35 -15.19
C PHE A 88 9.72 11.02 -14.51
N ILE A 89 9.73 10.01 -13.65
CA ILE A 89 8.62 9.62 -12.77
C ILE A 89 9.14 9.76 -11.34
N LEU A 90 8.60 10.71 -10.61
CA LEU A 90 8.94 10.97 -9.21
C LEU A 90 7.84 10.40 -8.34
N ALA A 91 8.15 9.37 -7.54
CA ALA A 91 7.21 8.76 -6.62
C ALA A 91 7.50 9.22 -5.18
N THR A 92 6.46 9.48 -4.40
CA THR A 92 6.59 9.87 -2.99
C THR A 92 5.33 9.56 -2.21
N THR A 93 5.51 9.14 -0.97
CA THR A 93 4.44 9.04 0.04
C THR A 93 4.16 10.37 0.72
N GLU A 94 5.09 11.35 0.63
CA GLU A 94 5.03 12.62 1.36
C GLU A 94 5.20 13.83 0.43
N ALA A 95 4.22 14.04 -0.46
CA ALA A 95 4.25 15.13 -1.44
C ALA A 95 4.43 16.53 -0.82
N HIS A 96 4.02 16.71 0.45
CA HIS A 96 4.15 17.99 1.16
C HIS A 96 5.60 18.34 1.53
N LYS A 97 6.51 17.36 1.53
CA LYS A 97 7.95 17.58 1.78
C LYS A 97 8.72 18.00 0.53
N LEU A 98 8.10 17.91 -0.66
CA LEU A 98 8.77 18.27 -1.90
C LEU A 98 8.86 19.80 -2.05
N PRO A 99 10.01 20.33 -2.51
CA PRO A 99 10.12 21.74 -2.87
C PRO A 99 9.10 22.14 -3.95
N LEU A 100 8.47 23.29 -3.80
CA LEU A 100 7.51 23.81 -4.78
C LEU A 100 8.14 23.97 -6.17
N THR A 101 9.44 24.21 -6.23
CA THR A 101 10.21 24.31 -7.48
C THR A 101 10.21 23.01 -8.28
N ILE A 102 10.19 21.85 -7.63
CA ILE A 102 10.05 20.53 -8.26
C ILE A 102 8.59 20.31 -8.68
N VAL A 103 7.66 20.51 -7.75
CA VAL A 103 6.23 20.26 -8.00
C VAL A 103 5.69 21.08 -9.16
N SER A 104 6.14 22.34 -9.31
CA SER A 104 5.71 23.22 -10.40
C SER A 104 6.16 22.78 -11.80
N ARG A 105 7.12 21.88 -11.90
CA ARG A 105 7.67 21.34 -13.18
C ARG A 105 7.19 19.93 -13.49
N CYS A 106 6.36 19.36 -12.62
CA CYS A 106 5.84 18.01 -12.76
C CYS A 106 4.32 18.01 -12.90
N GLN A 107 3.81 17.08 -13.69
CA GLN A 107 2.39 16.76 -13.65
C GLN A 107 2.15 15.84 -12.46
N ARG A 108 1.22 16.23 -11.58
CA ARG A 108 0.91 15.50 -10.38
C ARG A 108 -0.24 14.52 -10.61
N PHE A 109 -0.06 13.30 -10.11
CA PHE A 109 -1.06 12.23 -10.07
C PHE A 109 -1.19 11.73 -8.63
N ASP A 110 -2.37 11.87 -8.05
CA ASP A 110 -2.64 11.43 -6.67
C ASP A 110 -3.26 10.02 -6.69
N PHE A 111 -2.55 9.06 -6.12
CA PHE A 111 -3.02 7.70 -5.91
C PHE A 111 -3.72 7.59 -4.55
N ARG A 112 -4.92 7.05 -4.57
CA ARG A 112 -5.72 6.83 -3.36
C ARG A 112 -5.60 5.39 -2.90
N ARG A 113 -5.92 5.15 -1.63
CA ARG A 113 -6.07 3.79 -1.09
C ARG A 113 -7.11 3.04 -1.89
N ILE A 114 -6.84 1.76 -2.13
CA ILE A 114 -7.75 0.89 -2.88
C ILE A 114 -8.99 0.62 -2.00
N PRO A 115 -10.21 0.85 -2.54
CA PRO A 115 -11.45 0.52 -1.83
C PRO A 115 -11.50 -0.98 -1.50
N PHE A 116 -12.05 -1.31 -0.33
CA PHE A 116 -12.19 -2.67 0.18
C PHE A 116 -12.72 -3.67 -0.88
N LYS A 117 -13.80 -3.33 -1.55
CA LYS A 117 -14.42 -4.19 -2.56
C LYS A 117 -13.48 -4.54 -3.71
N LEU A 118 -12.81 -3.53 -4.27
CA LEU A 118 -11.84 -3.72 -5.37
C LEU A 118 -10.61 -4.50 -4.92
N MET A 119 -10.18 -4.32 -3.66
CA MET A 119 -9.10 -5.09 -3.07
C MET A 119 -9.47 -6.57 -3.00
N THR A 120 -10.66 -6.90 -2.49
CA THR A 120 -11.14 -8.28 -2.40
C THR A 120 -11.25 -8.92 -3.78
N GLU A 121 -11.84 -8.23 -4.76
CA GLU A 121 -11.92 -8.70 -6.16
C GLU A 121 -10.53 -8.99 -6.74
N LYS A 122 -9.55 -8.10 -6.48
CA LYS A 122 -8.17 -8.30 -6.96
C LYS A 122 -7.48 -9.50 -6.31
N LEU A 123 -7.66 -9.70 -5.02
CA LEU A 123 -7.13 -10.88 -4.31
C LEU A 123 -7.76 -12.17 -4.81
N GLU A 124 -9.07 -12.15 -5.12
CA GLU A 124 -9.78 -13.27 -5.72
C GLU A 124 -9.18 -13.66 -7.08
N ASP A 125 -8.94 -12.66 -7.95
CA ASP A 125 -8.26 -12.88 -9.24
C ASP A 125 -6.85 -13.49 -9.07
N ILE A 126 -6.08 -13.01 -8.09
CA ILE A 126 -4.75 -13.56 -7.81
C ILE A 126 -4.84 -15.02 -7.37
N CYS A 127 -5.72 -15.34 -6.42
CA CYS A 127 -5.92 -16.70 -5.94
C CYS A 127 -6.31 -17.67 -7.06
N ILE A 128 -7.22 -17.25 -7.96
CA ILE A 128 -7.65 -18.06 -9.12
C ILE A 128 -6.46 -18.32 -10.05
N ASN A 129 -5.64 -17.29 -10.34
CA ASN A 129 -4.50 -17.42 -11.25
C ASN A 129 -3.39 -18.30 -10.67
N GLU A 130 -3.15 -18.22 -9.35
CA GLU A 130 -2.13 -19.01 -8.65
C GLU A 130 -2.63 -20.38 -8.19
N GLY A 131 -3.94 -20.69 -8.39
CA GLY A 131 -4.54 -21.96 -7.98
C GLY A 131 -4.65 -22.13 -6.48
N ILE A 132 -4.78 -21.04 -5.73
CA ILE A 132 -4.95 -21.04 -4.27
C ILE A 132 -6.45 -21.14 -3.97
N GLU A 133 -6.85 -22.19 -3.24
CA GLU A 133 -8.22 -22.31 -2.74
C GLU A 133 -8.43 -21.41 -1.51
N PHE A 134 -9.54 -20.71 -1.46
CA PHE A 134 -9.85 -19.72 -0.42
C PHE A 134 -11.34 -19.67 -0.09
N THR A 135 -11.65 -19.14 1.09
CA THR A 135 -13.00 -18.72 1.46
C THR A 135 -13.15 -17.21 1.29
N LYS A 136 -14.30 -16.75 0.81
CA LYS A 136 -14.54 -15.31 0.62
C LYS A 136 -14.33 -14.48 1.89
N PRO A 137 -14.78 -14.91 3.09
CA PRO A 137 -14.49 -14.19 4.34
C PRO A 137 -13.00 -14.03 4.64
N ALA A 138 -12.16 -15.00 4.25
CA ALA A 138 -10.71 -14.89 4.39
C ALA A 138 -10.14 -13.71 3.59
N LEU A 139 -10.49 -13.59 2.30
CA LEU A 139 -10.05 -12.48 1.45
C LEU A 139 -10.58 -11.12 1.93
N GLU A 140 -11.81 -11.10 2.44
CA GLU A 140 -12.38 -9.90 3.04
C GLU A 140 -11.60 -9.47 4.29
N LEU A 141 -11.16 -10.40 5.11
CA LEU A 141 -10.35 -10.11 6.30
C LEU A 141 -8.95 -9.61 5.94
N ILE A 142 -8.29 -10.20 4.93
CA ILE A 142 -7.02 -9.69 4.38
C ILE A 142 -7.20 -8.26 3.87
N SER A 143 -8.24 -8.00 3.07
CA SER A 143 -8.52 -6.69 2.49
C SER A 143 -8.73 -5.60 3.56
N ARG A 144 -9.40 -5.93 4.67
CA ARG A 144 -9.60 -5.00 5.80
C ARG A 144 -8.29 -4.68 6.50
N ASN A 145 -7.44 -5.69 6.72
CA ASN A 145 -6.19 -5.52 7.47
C ASN A 145 -5.06 -4.89 6.64
N SER A 146 -5.14 -4.89 5.30
CA SER A 146 -4.15 -4.26 4.42
C SER A 146 -4.23 -2.74 4.36
N GLY A 147 -5.25 -2.12 4.97
CA GLY A 147 -5.40 -0.66 5.01
C GLY A 147 -5.48 0.02 3.65
N GLY A 148 -5.82 -0.71 2.58
CA GLY A 148 -5.92 -0.23 1.21
C GLY A 148 -4.60 -0.24 0.42
N GLY A 149 -3.53 -0.87 0.97
CA GLY A 149 -2.27 -1.14 0.29
C GLY A 149 -2.30 -2.51 -0.40
N LEU A 150 -2.11 -2.55 -1.73
CA LEU A 150 -2.14 -3.83 -2.46
C LEU A 150 -0.96 -4.72 -2.07
N ARG A 151 0.25 -4.16 -1.98
CA ARG A 151 1.46 -4.89 -1.57
C ARG A 151 1.29 -5.56 -0.20
N ASP A 152 0.67 -4.86 0.76
CA ASP A 152 0.43 -5.40 2.09
C ASP A 152 -0.58 -6.55 2.04
N ALA A 153 -1.61 -6.43 1.20
CA ALA A 153 -2.60 -7.47 1.00
C ALA A 153 -2.00 -8.72 0.32
N GLU A 154 -1.18 -8.53 -0.71
CA GLU A 154 -0.47 -9.62 -1.41
C GLU A 154 0.53 -10.33 -0.48
N ASN A 155 1.33 -9.57 0.27
CA ASN A 155 2.27 -10.14 1.24
C ASN A 155 1.55 -10.97 2.31
N LEU A 156 0.40 -10.48 2.82
CA LEU A 156 -0.38 -11.21 3.80
C LEU A 156 -0.98 -12.49 3.19
N LEU A 157 -1.50 -12.42 1.96
CA LEU A 157 -2.00 -13.59 1.24
C LEU A 157 -0.90 -14.63 1.03
N GLU A 158 0.29 -14.22 0.62
CA GLU A 158 1.45 -15.09 0.43
C GLU A 158 1.86 -15.76 1.75
N GLN A 159 1.98 -15.00 2.83
CA GLN A 159 2.32 -15.53 4.15
C GLN A 159 1.33 -16.61 4.61
N VAL A 160 0.02 -16.36 4.42
CA VAL A 160 -1.01 -17.34 4.80
C VAL A 160 -0.94 -18.58 3.92
N SER A 161 -0.75 -18.41 2.61
CA SER A 161 -0.67 -19.54 1.67
C SER A 161 0.53 -20.47 1.90
N ILE A 162 1.61 -19.94 2.49
CA ILE A 162 2.78 -20.73 2.87
C ILE A 162 2.58 -21.41 4.23
N SER A 163 1.85 -20.76 5.15
CA SER A 163 1.73 -21.20 6.54
C SER A 163 0.62 -22.21 6.79
N TYR A 164 -0.40 -22.22 5.95
CA TYR A 164 -1.59 -23.05 6.13
C TYR A 164 -1.92 -23.84 4.86
N ASP A 165 -2.47 -25.03 5.05
CA ASP A 165 -2.95 -25.84 3.95
C ASP A 165 -4.22 -25.24 3.32
N SER A 166 -4.40 -25.49 2.03
CA SER A 166 -5.60 -25.12 1.28
C SER A 166 -6.83 -25.92 1.74
N PRO A 167 -8.03 -25.35 1.86
CA PRO A 167 -8.39 -23.96 1.53
C PRO A 167 -8.06 -22.96 2.65
N ILE A 168 -7.63 -21.76 2.28
CA ILE A 168 -7.39 -20.67 3.22
C ILE A 168 -8.73 -20.21 3.82
N SER A 169 -8.89 -20.39 5.13
CA SER A 169 -10.08 -20.01 5.89
C SER A 169 -9.92 -18.66 6.61
N GLU A 170 -11.03 -18.10 7.07
CA GLU A 170 -11.01 -16.91 7.91
C GLU A 170 -10.24 -17.16 9.23
N GLU A 171 -10.35 -18.35 9.80
CA GLU A 171 -9.65 -18.75 11.03
C GLU A 171 -8.14 -18.71 10.87
N ASN A 172 -7.61 -19.17 9.72
CA ASN A 172 -6.18 -19.12 9.41
C ASN A 172 -5.66 -17.66 9.43
N ILE A 173 -6.44 -16.73 8.86
CA ILE A 173 -6.08 -15.31 8.87
C ILE A 173 -6.13 -14.73 10.26
N ARG A 174 -7.18 -15.05 11.03
CA ARG A 174 -7.34 -14.61 12.43
C ARG A 174 -6.18 -15.09 13.30
N ASP A 175 -5.80 -16.36 13.15
CA ASP A 175 -4.69 -16.96 13.89
C ASP A 175 -3.36 -16.28 13.52
N MET A 176 -3.06 -16.13 12.24
CA MET A 176 -1.83 -15.47 11.77
C MET A 176 -1.72 -14.01 12.22
N LEU A 177 -2.82 -13.26 12.17
CA LEU A 177 -2.83 -11.85 12.57
C LEU A 177 -2.93 -11.67 14.09
N GLY A 178 -3.05 -12.76 14.87
CA GLY A 178 -3.28 -12.68 16.29
C GLY A 178 -4.58 -11.96 16.65
N LEU A 179 -5.55 -11.97 15.72
CA LEU A 179 -6.87 -11.42 15.94
C LEU A 179 -7.55 -12.33 16.97
N GLY A 180 -7.58 -11.88 18.22
CA GLY A 180 -8.37 -12.56 19.27
C GLY A 180 -9.83 -12.65 18.83
N ASP A 181 -10.55 -13.58 19.46
CA ASP A 181 -11.99 -13.67 19.25
C ASP A 181 -12.63 -12.30 19.46
N ASP A 182 -13.53 -11.91 18.53
CA ASP A 182 -14.29 -10.67 18.64
C ASP A 182 -14.96 -10.53 20.01
N ASP A 183 -15.22 -11.66 20.69
CA ASP A 183 -15.75 -11.76 22.04
C ASP A 183 -14.91 -11.03 23.09
N SER A 184 -13.57 -11.13 23.06
CA SER A 184 -12.68 -10.43 24.00
C SER A 184 -12.73 -8.91 23.84
N SER A 185 -12.83 -8.44 22.60
CA SER A 185 -12.97 -7.00 22.30
C SER A 185 -14.32 -6.49 22.77
N LEU A 186 -15.37 -7.26 22.56
CA LEU A 186 -16.74 -6.95 22.96
C LEU A 186 -16.88 -6.95 24.49
N GLU A 187 -16.32 -7.95 25.18
CA GLU A 187 -16.28 -8.03 26.64
C GLU A 187 -15.56 -6.84 27.26
N LEU A 188 -14.43 -6.43 26.65
CA LEU A 188 -13.71 -5.24 27.14
C LEU A 188 -14.51 -3.96 26.93
N VAL A 189 -15.22 -3.82 25.81
CA VAL A 189 -16.13 -2.68 25.56
C VAL A 189 -17.28 -2.68 26.58
N GLU A 190 -17.87 -3.83 26.88
CA GLU A 190 -18.88 -3.94 27.94
C GLU A 190 -18.35 -3.50 29.32
N HIS A 191 -17.12 -3.90 29.66
CA HIS A 191 -16.50 -3.47 30.92
C HIS A 191 -16.26 -1.95 30.94
N ILE A 192 -15.88 -1.35 29.82
CA ILE A 192 -15.70 0.12 29.68
C ILE A 192 -17.03 0.83 29.87
N ILE A 193 -18.08 0.43 29.14
CA ILE A 193 -19.40 1.03 29.20
C ILE A 193 -20.01 0.94 30.62
N ASN A 194 -19.86 -0.23 31.22
CA ASN A 194 -20.39 -0.50 32.56
C ASN A 194 -19.45 0.01 33.68
N ARG A 195 -18.35 0.69 33.36
CA ARG A 195 -17.36 1.22 34.33
C ARG A 195 -16.76 0.15 35.25
N ARG A 196 -16.66 -1.09 34.76
CA ARG A 196 -16.08 -2.23 35.50
C ARG A 196 -14.57 -2.27 35.33
N ILE A 197 -13.87 -1.28 35.88
CA ILE A 197 -12.42 -1.06 35.65
C ILE A 197 -11.59 -2.28 36.08
N LYS A 198 -11.93 -2.91 37.23
CA LYS A 198 -11.18 -4.03 37.77
C LYS A 198 -11.26 -5.28 36.87
N GLU A 199 -12.42 -5.56 36.36
CA GLU A 199 -12.69 -6.67 35.43
C GLU A 199 -11.98 -6.44 34.09
N GLY A 200 -12.09 -5.24 33.52
CA GLY A 200 -11.41 -4.89 32.30
C GLY A 200 -9.88 -4.98 32.40
N LEU A 201 -9.27 -4.53 33.51
CA LEU A 201 -7.84 -4.70 33.73
C LEU A 201 -7.42 -6.17 33.89
N LYS A 202 -8.24 -7.02 34.51
CA LYS A 202 -7.97 -8.45 34.59
C LYS A 202 -7.99 -9.10 33.20
N LEU A 203 -8.98 -8.76 32.37
CA LEU A 203 -9.08 -9.25 31.00
C LEU A 203 -7.87 -8.86 30.16
N ILE A 204 -7.44 -7.59 30.20
CA ILE A 204 -6.24 -7.12 29.51
C ILE A 204 -4.98 -7.89 29.94
N ASN A 205 -4.80 -8.08 31.26
CA ASN A 205 -3.67 -8.84 31.80
C ASN A 205 -3.68 -10.30 31.36
N HIS A 206 -4.88 -10.93 31.32
CA HIS A 206 -5.03 -12.29 30.82
C HIS A 206 -4.65 -12.41 29.37
N LEU A 207 -5.19 -11.55 28.50
CA LEU A 207 -4.87 -11.50 27.07
C LEU A 207 -3.38 -11.26 26.81
N PHE A 208 -2.76 -10.37 27.60
CA PHE A 208 -1.31 -10.14 27.53
C PHE A 208 -0.50 -11.38 27.93
N SER A 209 -0.92 -12.09 28.99
CA SER A 209 -0.26 -13.31 29.43
C SER A 209 -0.37 -14.45 28.43
N ASP A 210 -1.45 -14.47 27.65
CA ASP A 210 -1.72 -15.43 26.58
C ASP A 210 -1.00 -15.04 25.26
N GLY A 211 -0.19 -13.96 25.26
CA GLY A 211 0.59 -13.51 24.12
C GLY A 211 -0.21 -12.78 23.04
N LYS A 212 -1.43 -12.33 23.35
CA LYS A 212 -2.26 -11.56 22.39
C LYS A 212 -1.69 -10.16 22.18
N ASP A 213 -1.76 -9.67 20.94
CA ASP A 213 -1.32 -8.32 20.59
C ASP A 213 -2.33 -7.27 21.08
N LEU A 214 -1.93 -6.50 22.12
CA LEU A 214 -2.75 -5.43 22.69
C LEU A 214 -2.96 -4.26 21.72
N ILE A 215 -2.07 -4.05 20.75
CA ILE A 215 -2.24 -3.00 19.73
C ILE A 215 -3.38 -3.41 18.80
N GLN A 216 -3.43 -4.67 18.44
CA GLN A 216 -4.50 -5.20 17.61
C GLN A 216 -5.84 -5.19 18.34
N LEU A 217 -5.87 -5.60 19.61
CA LEU A 217 -7.05 -5.47 20.47
C LEU A 217 -7.57 -4.03 20.50
N HIS A 218 -6.67 -3.04 20.66
CA HIS A 218 -7.04 -1.64 20.64
C HIS A 218 -7.68 -1.21 19.31
N LYS A 219 -7.13 -1.64 18.18
CA LYS A 219 -7.70 -1.37 16.85
C LYS A 219 -9.10 -1.97 16.70
N SER A 220 -9.29 -3.22 17.12
CA SER A 220 -10.60 -3.90 17.08
C SER A 220 -11.65 -3.15 17.89
N ILE A 221 -11.28 -2.71 19.10
CA ILE A 221 -12.17 -1.91 19.97
C ILE A 221 -12.56 -0.59 19.28
N LEU A 222 -11.60 0.12 18.71
CA LEU A 222 -11.88 1.39 18.00
C LEU A 222 -12.80 1.18 16.79
N GLU A 223 -12.60 0.10 16.05
CA GLU A 223 -13.45 -0.23 14.89
C GLU A 223 -14.87 -0.59 15.32
N PHE A 224 -15.01 -1.38 16.39
CA PHE A 224 -16.28 -1.70 16.99
C PHE A 224 -17.04 -0.47 17.47
N LEU A 225 -16.39 0.40 18.24
CA LEU A 225 -16.97 1.64 18.71
C LEU A 225 -17.38 2.57 17.56
N ARG A 226 -16.56 2.68 16.52
CA ARG A 226 -16.88 3.43 15.31
C ARG A 226 -18.13 2.90 14.62
N THR A 227 -18.23 1.58 14.47
CA THR A 227 -19.39 0.93 13.84
C THR A 227 -20.67 1.18 14.65
N CYS A 228 -20.59 1.06 15.97
CA CYS A 228 -21.72 1.37 16.87
C CYS A 228 -22.18 2.83 16.73
N LEU A 229 -21.24 3.78 16.69
CA LEU A 229 -21.54 5.20 16.55
C LEU A 229 -22.17 5.54 15.20
N LEU A 230 -21.69 4.97 14.11
CA LEU A 230 -22.26 5.17 12.79
C LEU A 230 -23.68 4.61 12.71
N TYR A 231 -23.90 3.39 13.23
CA TYR A 231 -25.23 2.77 13.24
C TYR A 231 -26.24 3.57 14.09
N THR A 232 -25.83 4.11 15.22
CA THR A 232 -26.69 4.94 16.05
C THR A 232 -26.97 6.31 15.46
N SER A 233 -26.03 6.85 14.67
CA SER A 233 -26.22 8.13 13.94
C SER A 233 -27.23 7.99 12.80
N ASP A 234 -27.11 6.93 11.98
CA ASP A 234 -28.07 6.66 10.89
C ASP A 234 -29.48 6.38 11.42
N ALA A 235 -29.58 5.70 12.56
CA ALA A 235 -30.87 5.43 13.21
C ALA A 235 -31.51 6.72 13.82
N ALA A 236 -30.73 7.76 14.09
CA ALA A 236 -31.23 9.04 14.59
C ALA A 236 -31.79 9.95 13.47
N ASP A 237 -31.29 9.78 12.23
CA ASP A 237 -31.79 10.53 11.07
C ASP A 237 -33.10 9.97 10.50
N ASP A 238 -33.45 8.72 10.84
CA ASP A 238 -34.71 8.06 10.39
C ASP A 238 -35.92 8.35 11.29
N THR A 239 -35.82 9.25 12.27
CA THR A 239 -37.03 9.68 13.01
C THR A 239 -37.85 10.66 12.16
N PRO A 240 -39.07 10.27 11.70
CA PRO A 240 -39.93 11.21 10.99
C PRO A 240 -40.30 12.37 11.90
N CYS A 241 -39.99 13.58 11.43
CA CYS A 241 -40.56 14.78 12.03
C CYS A 241 -42.08 14.71 12.00
N VAL A 242 -42.69 14.53 13.16
CA VAL A 242 -44.14 14.73 13.38
C VAL A 242 -44.39 16.17 13.76
#